data_f1fadf8db4bcbd737736c6bcd64dbf1b
#
_entry.id   f1fadf8db4bcbd737736c6bcd64dbf1b
#
_cell.length_a   1.000
_cell.length_b   1.000
_cell.length_c   1.000
_cell.angle_alpha   90.00
_cell.angle_beta   90.00
_cell.angle_gamma   90.00
#
_symmetry.space_group_name_H-M   'P 1'
#
loop_
_entity.id
_entity.type
_entity.pdbx_description
1 polymer ?
#
loop_
_entity_poly.entity_id
_entity_poly.type
_entity_poly.pdbx_seq_one_letter_code
_entity_poly.pdbx_strand_id
1 'polypeptide(L)'
;MDKIASGLEADGILTGAGKTKWHTSTINKILRNEKYIGDALLQKTYTTDFLTKKRIKNNGTVPQYYVEGDHEAIIPKDIFLLVQEELIRRRRVHTSKSGKRHCYSCKHCFAQIVFCGECGEFFRRVHWNNRGCKSIVWRCCSRLDNT
;
A
#
# COMPACT_ATOMS: atom_id res chain seq x y z
N MET A 1 5.88 -6.23 -4.62
CA MET A 1 5.99 -7.25 -3.54
C MET A 1 6.56 -8.55 -4.06
N ASP A 2 6.09 -9.07 -5.21
CA ASP A 2 6.57 -10.36 -5.76
C ASP A 2 8.09 -10.41 -5.95
N LYS A 3 8.70 -9.34 -6.50
CA LYS A 3 10.16 -9.26 -6.65
C LYS A 3 10.93 -9.32 -5.32
N ILE A 4 10.36 -8.76 -4.24
CA ILE A 4 10.96 -8.83 -2.91
C ILE A 4 10.87 -10.27 -2.39
N ALA A 5 9.71 -10.92 -2.56
CA ALA A 5 9.52 -12.31 -2.18
C ALA A 5 10.54 -13.23 -2.88
N SER A 6 10.63 -13.11 -4.22
CA SER A 6 11.59 -13.90 -5.01
C SER A 6 13.06 -13.61 -4.64
N GLY A 7 13.40 -12.36 -4.29
CA GLY A 7 14.74 -12.01 -3.82
C GLY A 7 15.08 -12.71 -2.49
N LEU A 8 14.18 -12.62 -1.50
CA LEU A 8 14.37 -13.26 -0.20
C LEU A 8 14.47 -14.79 -0.32
N GLU A 9 13.69 -15.39 -1.22
CA GLU A 9 13.75 -16.84 -1.51
C GLU A 9 15.06 -17.21 -2.19
N ALA A 10 15.55 -16.41 -3.15
CA ALA A 10 16.83 -16.63 -3.82
C ALA A 10 18.03 -16.49 -2.88
N ASP A 11 17.94 -15.54 -1.92
CA ASP A 11 18.98 -15.33 -0.89
C ASP A 11 18.91 -16.37 0.23
N GLY A 12 17.96 -17.33 0.18
CA GLY A 12 17.80 -18.39 1.18
C GLY A 12 17.31 -17.90 2.56
N ILE A 13 16.74 -16.69 2.63
CA ILE A 13 16.26 -16.10 3.88
C ILE A 13 14.94 -16.76 4.27
N LEU A 14 14.90 -17.39 5.44
CA LEU A 14 13.72 -18.06 5.96
C LEU A 14 12.73 -17.06 6.58
N THR A 15 11.44 -17.40 6.49
CA THR A 15 10.39 -16.67 7.21
C THR A 15 10.52 -16.89 8.73
N GLY A 16 9.88 -16.05 9.56
CA GLY A 16 9.85 -16.23 11.01
C GLY A 16 9.27 -17.58 11.49
N ALA A 17 8.58 -18.32 10.61
CA ALA A 17 8.09 -19.68 10.85
C ALA A 17 9.02 -20.77 10.27
N GLY A 18 10.25 -20.41 9.84
CA GLY A 18 11.23 -21.34 9.27
C GLY A 18 10.90 -21.86 7.86
N LYS A 19 9.96 -21.21 7.14
CA LYS A 19 9.59 -21.61 5.78
C LYS A 19 10.42 -20.86 4.74
N THR A 20 10.71 -21.51 3.62
CA THR A 20 11.45 -20.93 2.48
C THR A 20 10.58 -20.00 1.63
N LYS A 21 9.26 -20.28 1.55
CA LYS A 21 8.35 -19.51 0.69
C LYS A 21 7.85 -18.24 1.36
N TRP A 22 8.05 -17.11 0.70
CA TRP A 22 7.61 -15.80 1.14
C TRP A 22 6.28 -15.38 0.47
N HIS A 23 5.29 -15.05 1.29
CA HIS A 23 4.02 -14.50 0.81
C HIS A 23 4.05 -12.97 0.80
N THR A 24 3.54 -12.37 -0.28
CA THR A 24 3.46 -10.91 -0.43
C THR A 24 2.68 -10.22 0.69
N SER A 25 1.67 -10.92 1.25
CA SER A 25 0.91 -10.46 2.41
C SER A 25 1.76 -10.34 3.68
N THR A 26 2.71 -11.26 3.88
CA THR A 26 3.65 -11.21 5.01
C THR A 26 4.60 -10.04 4.86
N ILE A 27 5.19 -9.87 3.67
CA ILE A 27 6.07 -8.74 3.36
C ILE A 27 5.34 -7.41 3.57
N ASN A 28 4.09 -7.30 3.09
CA ASN A 28 3.29 -6.09 3.28
C ASN A 28 3.01 -5.78 4.77
N LYS A 29 2.80 -6.80 5.60
CA LYS A 29 2.65 -6.64 7.06
C LYS A 29 3.95 -6.16 7.71
N ILE A 30 5.10 -6.72 7.31
CA ILE A 30 6.42 -6.33 7.81
C ILE A 30 6.68 -4.85 7.48
N LEU A 31 6.52 -4.45 6.21
CA LEU A 31 6.77 -3.09 5.76
C LEU A 31 5.86 -2.02 6.41
N ARG A 32 4.73 -2.42 7.01
CA ARG A 32 3.77 -1.51 7.67
C ARG A 32 3.79 -1.59 9.19
N ASN A 33 4.67 -2.37 9.75
CA ASN A 33 4.69 -2.58 11.19
C ASN A 33 5.49 -1.46 11.87
N GLU A 34 4.81 -0.62 12.63
CA GLU A 34 5.38 0.49 13.39
C GLU A 34 6.43 0.06 14.41
N LYS A 35 6.42 -1.20 14.82
CA LYS A 35 7.41 -1.71 15.79
C LYS A 35 8.85 -1.64 15.28
N TYR A 36 9.07 -1.62 13.97
CA TYR A 36 10.42 -1.50 13.41
C TYR A 36 11.05 -0.11 13.64
N ILE A 37 10.23 0.91 13.90
CA ILE A 37 10.69 2.28 14.21
C ILE A 37 10.67 2.60 15.71
N GLY A 38 10.47 1.58 16.55
CA GLY A 38 10.44 1.76 18.00
C GLY A 38 9.08 2.18 18.56
N ASP A 39 8.05 2.31 17.75
CA ASP A 39 6.72 2.73 18.17
C ASP A 39 5.79 1.52 18.39
N ALA A 40 4.76 1.69 19.21
CA ALA A 40 3.78 0.64 19.46
C ALA A 40 2.34 1.16 19.38
N LEU A 41 1.51 0.53 18.53
CA LEU A 41 0.05 0.73 18.55
C LEU A 41 -0.59 -0.36 19.39
N LEU A 42 -1.14 0.05 20.53
CA LEU A 42 -1.81 -0.83 21.49
C LEU A 42 -3.30 -1.00 21.15
N GLN A 43 -3.90 -2.08 21.65
CA GLN A 43 -5.32 -2.42 21.45
C GLN A 43 -5.75 -2.54 19.98
N LYS A 44 -4.86 -3.06 19.10
CA LYS A 44 -5.21 -3.43 17.72
C LYS A 44 -6.32 -4.48 17.62
N THR A 45 -6.49 -5.27 18.68
CA THR A 45 -7.53 -6.29 18.81
C THR A 45 -8.11 -6.26 20.21
N TYR A 46 -9.36 -6.64 20.37
CA TYR A 46 -10.01 -6.79 21.67
C TYR A 46 -10.86 -8.06 21.71
N THR A 47 -11.16 -8.52 22.92
CA THR A 47 -12.03 -9.69 23.15
C THR A 47 -13.47 -9.19 23.30
N THR A 48 -14.38 -9.66 22.45
CA THR A 48 -15.77 -9.22 22.43
C THR A 48 -16.58 -9.77 23.62
N ASP A 49 -16.26 -10.98 24.01
CA ASP A 49 -16.98 -11.69 25.06
C ASP A 49 -15.99 -12.57 25.85
N PHE A 50 -16.06 -12.50 27.17
CA PHE A 50 -15.17 -13.25 28.05
C PHE A 50 -15.48 -14.76 28.05
N LEU A 51 -16.71 -15.17 27.73
CA LEU A 51 -17.11 -16.57 27.65
C LEU A 51 -16.53 -17.26 26.41
N THR A 52 -16.72 -16.65 25.25
CA THR A 52 -16.25 -17.18 23.96
C THR A 52 -14.78 -16.90 23.70
N LYS A 53 -14.17 -15.94 24.41
CA LYS A 53 -12.79 -15.45 24.25
C LYS A 53 -12.44 -15.08 22.80
N LYS A 54 -13.43 -14.74 21.97
CA LYS A 54 -13.26 -14.39 20.57
C LYS A 54 -12.57 -13.03 20.45
N ARG A 55 -11.37 -13.02 19.87
CA ARG A 55 -10.63 -11.79 19.56
C ARG A 55 -11.02 -11.29 18.17
N ILE A 56 -11.38 -10.03 18.09
CA ILE A 56 -11.65 -9.33 16.82
C ILE A 56 -10.74 -8.12 16.66
N LYS A 57 -10.57 -7.68 15.41
CA LYS A 57 -9.81 -6.48 15.10
C LYS A 57 -10.54 -5.26 15.63
N ASN A 58 -9.82 -4.37 16.31
CA ASN A 58 -10.36 -3.09 16.74
C ASN A 58 -10.41 -2.12 15.56
N ASN A 59 -11.61 -1.74 15.16
CA ASN A 59 -11.86 -0.76 14.10
C ASN A 59 -12.37 0.57 14.68
N GLY A 60 -11.96 0.92 15.92
CA GLY A 60 -12.39 2.13 16.61
C GLY A 60 -13.47 1.90 17.67
N THR A 61 -13.91 0.65 17.92
CA THR A 61 -14.88 0.31 18.97
C THR A 61 -14.32 0.53 20.38
N VAL A 62 -13.02 0.24 20.55
CA VAL A 62 -12.31 0.45 21.81
C VAL A 62 -11.17 1.46 21.55
N PRO A 63 -10.86 2.37 22.48
CA PRO A 63 -9.76 3.30 22.34
C PRO A 63 -8.44 2.59 21.99
N GLN A 64 -7.68 3.13 21.03
CA GLN A 64 -6.35 2.66 20.69
C GLN A 64 -5.34 3.70 21.20
N TYR A 65 -4.19 3.22 21.66
CA TYR A 65 -3.12 4.08 22.16
C TYR A 65 -1.89 3.89 21.30
N TYR A 66 -1.32 5.00 20.82
CA TYR A 66 -0.07 5.01 20.09
C TYR A 66 1.02 5.51 21.04
N VAL A 67 2.04 4.70 21.23
CA VAL A 67 3.20 5.02 22.08
C VAL A 67 4.39 5.20 21.18
N GLU A 68 5.00 6.36 21.21
CA GLU A 68 6.25 6.65 20.49
C GLU A 68 7.45 6.28 21.36
N GLY A 69 8.48 5.66 20.73
CA GLY A 69 9.72 5.31 21.43
C GLY A 69 9.55 4.26 22.53
N ASP A 70 8.65 3.30 22.35
CA ASP A 70 8.41 2.18 23.27
C ASP A 70 9.64 1.26 23.41
N HIS A 71 10.45 1.17 22.37
CA HIS A 71 11.66 0.37 22.35
C HIS A 71 12.67 0.93 21.33
N GLU A 72 13.88 0.39 21.32
CA GLU A 72 14.91 0.79 20.37
C GLU A 72 14.50 0.49 18.91
N ALA A 73 14.64 1.50 18.05
CA ALA A 73 14.28 1.39 16.64
C ALA A 73 15.30 0.52 15.87
N ILE A 74 14.81 -0.40 15.06
CA ILE A 74 15.62 -1.21 14.15
C ILE A 74 15.87 -0.44 12.84
N ILE A 75 14.89 0.37 12.41
CA ILE A 75 14.93 1.15 11.18
C ILE A 75 14.69 2.62 11.52
N PRO A 76 15.45 3.56 10.94
CA PRO A 76 15.19 5.00 11.09
C PRO A 76 13.77 5.37 10.62
N LYS A 77 13.12 6.30 11.34
CA LYS A 77 11.73 6.71 11.09
C LYS A 77 11.54 7.35 9.71
N ASP A 78 12.53 8.10 9.22
CA ASP A 78 12.55 8.72 7.90
C ASP A 78 12.49 7.66 6.78
N ILE A 79 13.30 6.62 6.87
CA ILE A 79 13.29 5.51 5.90
C ILE A 79 11.93 4.80 5.91
N PHE A 80 11.36 4.54 7.09
CA PHE A 80 10.05 3.91 7.19
C PHE A 80 8.97 4.76 6.52
N LEU A 81 8.97 6.07 6.73
CA LEU A 81 8.02 7.00 6.11
C LEU A 81 8.15 7.01 4.59
N LEU A 82 9.37 7.07 4.05
CA LEU A 82 9.62 6.95 2.61
C LEU A 82 9.04 5.64 2.03
N VAL A 83 9.18 4.54 2.76
CA VAL A 83 8.58 3.25 2.36
C VAL A 83 7.04 3.33 2.36
N GLN A 84 6.41 4.00 3.34
CA GLN A 84 4.95 4.17 3.35
C GLN A 84 4.47 5.00 2.15
N GLU A 85 5.15 6.09 1.82
CA GLU A 85 4.86 6.92 0.63
C GLU A 85 4.97 6.09 -0.65
N GLU A 86 6.03 5.31 -0.79
CA GLU A 86 6.23 4.45 -1.96
C GLU A 86 5.18 3.33 -2.05
N LEU A 87 4.72 2.79 -0.92
CA LEU A 87 3.61 1.83 -0.88
C LEU A 87 2.30 2.45 -1.36
N ILE A 88 2.04 3.70 -1.00
CA ILE A 88 0.88 4.47 -1.47
C ILE A 88 1.01 4.73 -2.97
N ARG A 89 2.17 5.23 -3.42
CA ARG A 89 2.46 5.52 -4.82
C ARG A 89 2.28 4.30 -5.73
N ARG A 90 2.73 3.11 -5.28
CA ARG A 90 2.61 1.86 -6.06
C ARG A 90 1.25 1.17 -5.92
N ARG A 91 0.32 1.77 -5.24
CA ARG A 91 -1.00 1.17 -5.06
C ARG A 91 -1.74 1.11 -6.41
N ARG A 92 -2.14 -0.08 -6.84
CA ARG A 92 -2.85 -0.28 -8.11
C ARG A 92 -4.30 0.18 -8.08
N VAL A 93 -4.91 0.19 -6.91
CA VAL A 93 -6.31 0.56 -6.73
C VAL A 93 -6.38 1.93 -6.11
N HIS A 94 -6.97 2.87 -6.82
CA HIS A 94 -7.23 4.23 -6.36
C HIS A 94 -8.73 4.46 -6.30
N THR A 95 -9.16 5.29 -5.38
CA THR A 95 -10.53 5.77 -5.30
C THR A 95 -10.53 7.22 -5.77
N SER A 96 -11.30 7.53 -6.82
CA SER A 96 -11.46 8.91 -7.32
C SER A 96 -12.20 9.77 -6.31
N LYS A 97 -12.18 11.10 -6.49
CA LYS A 97 -12.98 12.04 -5.68
C LYS A 97 -14.48 11.72 -5.70
N SER A 98 -14.96 11.11 -6.79
CA SER A 98 -16.35 10.64 -6.94
C SER A 98 -16.64 9.30 -6.25
N GLY A 99 -15.69 8.71 -5.52
CA GLY A 99 -15.84 7.43 -4.82
C GLY A 99 -15.68 6.18 -5.71
N LYS A 100 -15.49 6.34 -7.02
CA LYS A 100 -15.28 5.20 -7.93
C LYS A 100 -13.88 4.60 -7.72
N ARG A 101 -13.82 3.28 -7.69
CA ARG A 101 -12.56 2.52 -7.55
C ARG A 101 -11.99 2.21 -8.93
N HIS A 102 -10.76 2.62 -9.17
CA HIS A 102 -10.02 2.37 -10.40
C HIS A 102 -8.78 1.53 -10.13
N CYS A 103 -8.46 0.62 -11.07
CA CYS A 103 -7.25 -0.18 -11.03
C CYS A 103 -6.32 0.25 -12.17
N TYR A 104 -5.11 0.69 -11.83
CA TYR A 104 -4.15 1.20 -12.80
C TYR A 104 -2.87 0.37 -12.82
N SER A 105 -2.27 0.29 -14.01
CA SER A 105 -0.97 -0.37 -14.19
C SER A 105 0.16 0.55 -13.78
N CYS A 106 1.11 0.05 -12.97
CA CYS A 106 2.33 0.75 -12.59
C CYS A 106 3.53 0.40 -13.51
N LYS A 107 3.28 -0.20 -14.68
CA LYS A 107 4.35 -0.71 -15.56
C LYS A 107 5.15 0.38 -16.26
N HIS A 108 4.63 1.61 -16.36
CA HIS A 108 5.26 2.72 -17.07
C HIS A 108 5.85 3.72 -16.07
N CYS A 109 6.96 4.37 -16.46
CA CYS A 109 7.70 5.29 -15.61
C CYS A 109 6.86 6.47 -15.08
N PHE A 110 5.92 6.98 -15.88
CA PHE A 110 5.05 8.09 -15.48
C PHE A 110 3.73 7.65 -14.82
N ALA A 111 3.51 6.33 -14.67
CA ALA A 111 2.29 5.85 -14.04
C ALA A 111 2.22 6.28 -12.56
N GLN A 112 1.14 6.95 -12.17
CA GLN A 112 0.87 7.43 -10.82
C GLN A 112 1.87 8.49 -10.29
N ILE A 113 2.60 9.15 -11.17
CA ILE A 113 3.55 10.22 -10.83
C ILE A 113 3.08 11.56 -11.38
N VAL A 114 2.44 11.56 -12.56
CA VAL A 114 1.99 12.79 -13.22
C VAL A 114 0.57 13.11 -12.80
N PHE A 115 0.38 14.27 -12.21
CA PHE A 115 -0.91 14.79 -11.74
C PHE A 115 -1.41 15.95 -12.61
N CYS A 116 -2.72 16.06 -12.74
CA CYS A 116 -3.36 17.16 -13.44
C CYS A 116 -3.33 18.42 -12.58
N GLY A 117 -2.77 19.52 -13.12
CA GLY A 117 -2.72 20.81 -12.42
C GLY A 117 -4.09 21.44 -12.18
N GLU A 118 -5.13 21.04 -12.93
CA GLU A 118 -6.49 21.59 -12.79
C GLU A 118 -7.31 20.88 -11.71
N CYS A 119 -7.32 19.53 -11.71
CA CYS A 119 -8.20 18.75 -10.84
C CYS A 119 -7.47 17.92 -9.78
N GLY A 120 -6.12 17.82 -9.86
CA GLY A 120 -5.29 17.05 -8.94
C GLY A 120 -5.38 15.52 -9.11
N GLU A 121 -6.16 15.04 -10.11
CA GLU A 121 -6.17 13.61 -10.46
C GLU A 121 -4.94 13.27 -11.30
N PHE A 122 -4.51 12.00 -11.26
CA PHE A 122 -3.36 11.60 -12.05
C PHE A 122 -3.71 11.29 -13.51
N PHE A 123 -2.66 11.29 -14.32
CA PHE A 123 -2.76 10.92 -15.73
C PHE A 123 -2.68 9.40 -15.89
N ARG A 124 -3.49 8.89 -16.80
CA ARG A 124 -3.52 7.50 -17.21
C ARG A 124 -3.06 7.32 -18.64
N ARG A 125 -2.24 6.31 -18.90
CA ARG A 125 -1.85 5.91 -20.24
C ARG A 125 -3.02 5.19 -20.92
N VAL A 126 -3.47 5.69 -22.06
CA VAL A 126 -4.55 5.13 -22.86
C VAL A 126 -4.13 4.94 -24.31
N HIS A 127 -4.67 3.92 -24.94
CA HIS A 127 -4.56 3.73 -26.37
C HIS A 127 -5.62 4.62 -27.03
N TRP A 128 -5.16 5.56 -27.84
CA TRP A 128 -6.01 6.48 -28.57
C TRP A 128 -6.07 6.05 -30.05
N ASN A 129 -7.27 5.86 -30.58
CA ASN A 129 -7.47 5.58 -31.98
C ASN A 129 -8.24 6.74 -32.62
N ASN A 130 -7.60 7.48 -33.49
CA ASN A 130 -8.22 8.57 -34.22
C ASN A 130 -8.08 8.31 -35.72
N ARG A 131 -9.21 8.08 -36.41
CA ARG A 131 -9.28 7.84 -37.87
C ARG A 131 -8.29 6.77 -38.37
N GLY A 132 -8.16 5.65 -37.65
CA GLY A 132 -7.24 4.57 -37.97
C GLY A 132 -5.79 4.72 -37.47
N CYS A 133 -5.39 5.93 -37.04
CA CYS A 133 -4.09 6.14 -36.44
C CYS A 133 -4.12 5.77 -34.95
N LYS A 134 -3.37 4.72 -34.59
CA LYS A 134 -3.23 4.28 -33.19
C LYS A 134 -2.07 5.02 -32.53
N SER A 135 -2.34 5.72 -31.45
CA SER A 135 -1.33 6.41 -30.65
C SER A 135 -1.51 6.09 -29.17
N ILE A 136 -0.47 6.37 -28.39
CA ILE A 136 -0.50 6.22 -26.94
C ILE A 136 -0.42 7.61 -26.33
N VAL A 137 -1.42 7.95 -25.54
CA VAL A 137 -1.52 9.28 -24.92
C VAL A 137 -1.72 9.15 -23.42
N TRP A 138 -1.32 10.18 -22.69
CA TRP A 138 -1.60 10.31 -21.28
C TRP A 138 -2.79 11.26 -21.11
N ARG A 139 -3.85 10.80 -20.46
CA ARG A 139 -5.06 11.61 -20.23
C ARG A 139 -5.41 11.62 -18.74
N CYS A 140 -5.90 12.75 -18.28
CA CYS A 140 -6.41 12.91 -16.93
C CYS A 140 -7.57 11.94 -16.67
N CYS A 141 -7.58 11.27 -15.51
CA CYS A 141 -8.59 10.29 -15.15
C CYS A 141 -9.99 10.90 -15.06
N SER A 142 -10.15 12.12 -14.52
CA SER A 142 -11.45 12.79 -14.44
C SER A 142 -12.09 13.07 -15.80
N ARG A 143 -11.29 13.30 -16.85
CA ARG A 143 -11.80 13.47 -18.23
C ARG A 143 -12.18 12.15 -18.90
N LEU A 144 -11.64 11.03 -18.44
CA LEU A 144 -11.98 9.70 -18.96
C LEU A 144 -13.28 9.16 -18.33
N ASP A 145 -13.55 9.55 -17.10
CA ASP A 145 -14.75 9.10 -16.37
C ASP A 145 -16.02 9.87 -16.79
N ASN A 146 -15.87 10.99 -17.50
CA ASN A 146 -16.96 11.84 -18.00
C ASN A 146 -17.29 11.60 -19.48
N THR A 147 -16.70 10.58 -20.11
CA THR A 147 -16.96 10.17 -21.49
C THR A 147 -17.63 8.81 -21.53
#